data_3f358c12822ee52f1d8084d368311aae
#
_entry.id   3f358c12822ee52f1d8084d368311aae
#
_cell.length_a   1.000
_cell.length_b   1.000
_cell.length_c   1.000
_cell.angle_alpha   90.00
_cell.angle_beta   90.00
_cell.angle_gamma   90.00
#
_symmetry.space_group_name_H-M   'P 1'
#
loop_
_entity.id
_entity.type
_entity.pdbx_description
1 polymer ?
#
loop_
_entity_poly.entity_id
_entity_poly.type
_entity_poly.pdbx_seq_one_letter_code
_entity_poly.pdbx_strand_id
1 'polypeptide(L)'
;MPYVSPPGAGQTNIKSLNLYDDNIGTLHPTYVKLALMREKCRDVVSGQDIIKSKTTKYLPKLSGQDDASYKNYLNRALFFSIGAKSLQAIVGMASLKRPKVTAPTDIMEKYFNFTENLTFIEQYVRMVSEVSLQNQAYAYVEWPSNGGDAYTVILPAESVINWDYDDNGDFSLVVIKEDYWKKVSRYKREFVVRHRELTIENGNYVQNIFENNVKVKTITPMVLGQPLKKIPLVAFHSKGLGISDEPPLLLDIANINISHYMTSADLEHGRHFTGLPTPIITGASSDNKLYIGSNQFIVLPDKNANAKYLEFTGQGLASLEKALQEKQSMLASLSARLLDNSSKGSEATDAVKLRYLSETASLTTVVKTINVVLNMLYNIIAESLRESPKSVNIVLDTDFLGTQMSHTDMSALFEAYIGGAVDLDTLIYNLRVGQRLNPESTDEEVKAEILKRKNEIAEAAKKENPQPQPNNPQPNTSEK
;
A
#
# COMPACT_ATOMS: atom_id res chain seq x y z
N MET A 1 10.81 0.40 -11.97
CA MET A 1 9.87 0.08 -13.07
C MET A 1 8.69 -0.68 -12.46
N PRO A 2 7.43 -0.39 -12.80
CA PRO A 2 6.31 -1.19 -12.29
C PRO A 2 6.46 -2.64 -12.77
N TYR A 3 6.21 -3.58 -11.86
CA TYR A 3 6.13 -5.00 -12.19
C TYR A 3 5.02 -5.20 -13.22
N VAL A 4 5.40 -5.55 -14.44
CA VAL A 4 4.46 -5.93 -15.49
C VAL A 4 4.40 -7.45 -15.48
N SER A 5 3.28 -8.02 -15.00
CA SER A 5 3.03 -9.45 -15.11
C SER A 5 3.14 -9.88 -16.58
N PRO A 6 3.86 -10.96 -16.90
CA PRO A 6 3.95 -11.44 -18.27
C PRO A 6 2.56 -11.85 -18.79
N PRO A 7 2.24 -11.54 -20.05
CA PRO A 7 1.04 -12.05 -20.67
C PRO A 7 1.12 -13.59 -20.74
N GLY A 8 0.17 -14.28 -20.11
CA GLY A 8 0.08 -15.74 -20.14
C GLY A 8 0.60 -16.45 -18.90
N ALA A 9 0.77 -15.79 -17.76
CA ALA A 9 0.93 -16.46 -16.48
C ALA A 9 -0.35 -17.26 -16.17
N GLY A 10 -0.58 -18.31 -16.97
CA GLY A 10 -1.58 -19.33 -16.74
C GLY A 10 -1.28 -20.02 -15.41
N GLN A 11 -2.32 -20.52 -14.80
CA GLN A 11 -2.40 -21.28 -13.56
C GLN A 11 -1.04 -21.78 -13.06
N THR A 12 -0.56 -21.21 -11.98
CA THR A 12 0.57 -21.79 -11.24
C THR A 12 0.07 -23.10 -10.64
N ASN A 13 0.32 -24.19 -11.37
CA ASN A 13 -0.01 -25.51 -10.87
C ASN A 13 1.04 -25.86 -9.82
N ILE A 14 0.65 -26.07 -8.57
CA ILE A 14 1.59 -26.41 -7.48
C ILE A 14 2.50 -27.59 -7.86
N LYS A 15 1.99 -28.52 -8.71
CA LYS A 15 2.76 -29.65 -9.24
C LYS A 15 3.88 -29.27 -10.23
N SER A 16 3.89 -28.04 -10.74
CA SER A 16 4.94 -27.51 -11.64
C SER A 16 5.89 -26.54 -10.94
N LEU A 17 5.76 -26.33 -9.63
CA LEU A 17 6.69 -25.51 -8.86
C LEU A 17 8.01 -26.26 -8.70
N ASN A 18 9.09 -25.64 -9.15
CA ASN A 18 10.43 -26.22 -9.16
C ASN A 18 11.03 -26.24 -7.73
N LEU A 19 10.76 -27.33 -6.97
CA LEU A 19 11.22 -27.51 -5.60
C LEU A 19 12.45 -28.42 -5.48
N TYR A 20 12.72 -29.20 -6.52
CA TYR A 20 13.67 -30.31 -6.43
C TYR A 20 14.82 -30.24 -7.45
N ASP A 21 14.76 -29.28 -8.37
CA ASP A 21 15.83 -29.07 -9.32
C ASP A 21 16.92 -28.22 -8.67
N ASP A 22 18.16 -28.63 -8.79
CA ASP A 22 19.30 -27.84 -8.33
C ASP A 22 19.70 -26.80 -9.40
N ASN A 23 18.90 -25.74 -9.51
CA ASN A 23 19.15 -24.64 -10.43
C ASN A 23 18.71 -23.29 -9.85
N ILE A 24 19.07 -22.19 -10.50
CA ILE A 24 18.81 -20.82 -10.03
C ILE A 24 17.31 -20.49 -9.87
N GLY A 25 16.43 -21.23 -10.54
CA GLY A 25 14.97 -21.06 -10.44
C GLY A 25 14.32 -21.89 -9.34
N THR A 26 15.09 -22.63 -8.52
CA THR A 26 14.55 -23.42 -7.42
C THR A 26 13.93 -22.54 -6.35
N LEU A 27 12.74 -22.91 -5.90
CA LEU A 27 11.94 -22.10 -4.97
C LEU A 27 12.17 -22.55 -3.53
N HIS A 28 12.29 -21.60 -2.61
CA HIS A 28 12.34 -21.89 -1.18
C HIS A 28 11.00 -22.46 -0.69
N PRO A 29 10.95 -23.45 0.22
CA PRO A 29 9.69 -24.04 0.72
C PRO A 29 8.70 -23.01 1.30
N THR A 30 9.18 -22.02 2.06
CA THR A 30 8.34 -20.94 2.58
C THR A 30 7.74 -20.08 1.46
N TYR A 31 8.50 -19.83 0.38
CA TYR A 31 7.94 -19.12 -0.79
C TYR A 31 6.77 -19.89 -1.39
N VAL A 32 6.92 -21.21 -1.59
CA VAL A 32 5.88 -22.07 -2.18
C VAL A 32 4.63 -22.12 -1.32
N LYS A 33 4.78 -22.20 0.02
CA LYS A 33 3.66 -22.17 0.98
C LYS A 33 2.77 -20.96 0.78
N LEU A 34 3.34 -19.80 0.46
CA LEU A 34 2.63 -18.51 0.39
C LEU A 34 2.29 -18.07 -1.04
N ALA A 35 2.89 -18.68 -2.06
CA ALA A 35 2.83 -18.21 -3.45
C ALA A 35 1.40 -17.99 -3.97
N LEU A 36 0.50 -18.97 -3.78
CA LEU A 36 -0.90 -18.86 -4.25
C LEU A 36 -1.71 -17.80 -3.49
N MET A 37 -1.43 -17.61 -2.20
CA MET A 37 -2.09 -16.59 -1.39
C MET A 37 -1.63 -15.19 -1.84
N ARG A 38 -0.32 -15.02 -2.08
CA ARG A 38 0.27 -13.78 -2.59
C ARG A 38 -0.26 -13.45 -3.98
N GLU A 39 -0.29 -14.42 -4.90
CA GLU A 39 -0.85 -14.22 -6.23
C GLU A 39 -2.32 -13.76 -6.16
N LYS A 40 -3.15 -14.42 -5.33
CA LYS A 40 -4.55 -14.03 -5.15
C LYS A 40 -4.69 -12.58 -4.68
N CYS A 41 -3.94 -12.17 -3.66
CA CYS A 41 -3.98 -10.81 -3.14
C CYS A 41 -3.53 -9.79 -4.21
N ARG A 42 -2.46 -10.10 -4.96
CA ARG A 42 -1.97 -9.27 -6.05
C ARG A 42 -3.00 -9.12 -7.16
N ASP A 43 -3.62 -10.23 -7.59
CA ASP A 43 -4.65 -10.23 -8.63
C ASP A 43 -5.88 -9.40 -8.22
N VAL A 44 -6.34 -9.53 -6.97
CA VAL A 44 -7.49 -8.77 -6.43
C VAL A 44 -7.22 -7.27 -6.43
N VAL A 45 -6.02 -6.86 -6.03
CA VAL A 45 -5.64 -5.44 -6.01
C VAL A 45 -5.40 -4.90 -7.42
N SER A 46 -4.98 -5.74 -8.35
CA SER A 46 -4.80 -5.36 -9.76
C SER A 46 -6.12 -5.10 -10.51
N GLY A 47 -7.26 -5.54 -9.96
CA GLY A 47 -8.59 -5.17 -10.42
C GLY A 47 -9.23 -6.11 -11.42
N GLN A 48 -10.39 -5.65 -11.95
CA GLN A 48 -11.30 -6.48 -12.73
C GLN A 48 -10.67 -7.17 -13.94
N ASP A 49 -9.87 -6.45 -14.71
CA ASP A 49 -9.32 -7.00 -15.96
C ASP A 49 -8.38 -8.18 -15.70
N ILE A 50 -7.57 -8.09 -14.65
CA ILE A 50 -6.70 -9.20 -14.21
C ILE A 50 -7.54 -10.36 -13.69
N ILE A 51 -8.53 -10.11 -12.83
CA ILE A 51 -9.42 -11.15 -12.31
C ILE A 51 -10.13 -11.89 -13.44
N LYS A 52 -10.69 -11.17 -14.43
CA LYS A 52 -11.34 -11.77 -15.59
C LYS A 52 -10.37 -12.53 -16.49
N SER A 53 -9.15 -12.06 -16.66
CA SER A 53 -8.13 -12.74 -17.46
C SER A 53 -7.72 -14.11 -16.89
N LYS A 54 -7.84 -14.29 -15.56
CA LYS A 54 -7.57 -15.56 -14.87
C LYS A 54 -8.73 -16.59 -15.00
N THR A 55 -9.83 -16.22 -15.64
CA THR A 55 -10.94 -17.10 -16.04
C THR A 55 -11.40 -18.06 -14.94
N THR A 56 -11.34 -19.36 -15.17
CA THR A 56 -11.83 -20.43 -14.28
C THR A 56 -11.11 -20.50 -12.93
N LYS A 57 -9.98 -19.82 -12.77
CA LYS A 57 -9.30 -19.71 -11.47
C LYS A 57 -10.15 -19.01 -10.42
N TYR A 58 -10.85 -17.93 -10.82
CA TYR A 58 -11.68 -17.12 -9.94
C TYR A 58 -13.18 -17.18 -10.23
N LEU A 59 -13.58 -17.67 -11.40
CA LEU A 59 -14.97 -17.88 -11.78
C LEU A 59 -15.10 -19.26 -12.45
N PRO A 60 -15.35 -20.33 -11.68
CA PRO A 60 -15.53 -21.66 -12.25
C PRO A 60 -16.69 -21.72 -13.23
N LYS A 61 -16.61 -22.60 -14.23
CA LYS A 61 -17.74 -22.87 -15.11
C LYS A 61 -18.89 -23.50 -14.34
N LEU A 62 -20.11 -23.13 -14.72
CA LEU A 62 -21.32 -23.85 -14.27
C LEU A 62 -21.36 -25.23 -14.91
N SER A 63 -22.02 -26.18 -14.21
CA SER A 63 -22.18 -27.54 -14.74
C SER A 63 -22.90 -27.54 -16.10
N GLY A 64 -22.29 -28.20 -17.09
CA GLY A 64 -22.86 -28.26 -18.45
C GLY A 64 -22.66 -26.98 -19.30
N GLN A 65 -21.95 -25.98 -18.82
CA GLN A 65 -21.74 -24.74 -19.55
C GLN A 65 -20.64 -24.90 -20.64
N ASP A 66 -20.98 -24.61 -21.90
CA ASP A 66 -20.02 -24.55 -23.01
C ASP A 66 -19.14 -23.28 -22.95
N ASP A 67 -18.13 -23.20 -23.82
CA ASP A 67 -17.17 -22.10 -23.83
C ASP A 67 -17.79 -20.76 -24.23
N ALA A 68 -18.77 -20.75 -25.13
CA ALA A 68 -19.46 -19.54 -25.57
C ALA A 68 -20.34 -18.98 -24.44
N SER A 69 -21.11 -19.84 -23.79
CA SER A 69 -21.94 -19.50 -22.64
C SER A 69 -21.08 -19.04 -21.47
N TYR A 70 -19.94 -19.70 -21.22
CA TYR A 70 -18.99 -19.27 -20.18
C TYR A 70 -18.40 -17.89 -20.48
N LYS A 71 -18.02 -17.60 -21.71
CA LYS A 71 -17.53 -16.28 -22.11
C LYS A 71 -18.56 -15.19 -21.84
N ASN A 72 -19.84 -15.46 -22.13
CA ASN A 72 -20.94 -14.54 -21.85
C ASN A 72 -21.14 -14.34 -20.35
N TYR A 73 -21.07 -15.42 -19.56
CA TYR A 73 -21.13 -15.39 -18.09
C TYR A 73 -20.01 -14.56 -17.49
N LEU A 74 -18.76 -14.79 -17.92
CA LEU A 74 -17.58 -14.04 -17.51
C LEU A 74 -17.69 -12.53 -17.87
N ASN A 75 -18.21 -12.20 -19.06
CA ASN A 75 -18.34 -10.81 -19.48
C ASN A 75 -19.35 -10.04 -18.64
N ARG A 76 -20.45 -10.66 -18.22
CA ARG A 76 -21.47 -10.03 -17.35
C ARG A 76 -21.04 -9.88 -15.91
N ALA A 77 -20.18 -10.74 -15.43
CA ALA A 77 -19.70 -10.71 -14.06
C ALA A 77 -19.04 -9.36 -13.72
N LEU A 78 -19.36 -8.80 -12.55
CA LEU A 78 -18.81 -7.52 -12.08
C LEU A 78 -17.90 -7.78 -10.88
N PHE A 79 -16.67 -7.26 -10.97
CA PHE A 79 -15.71 -7.30 -9.90
C PHE A 79 -15.56 -5.91 -9.26
N PHE A 80 -15.91 -5.80 -7.99
CA PHE A 80 -15.72 -4.57 -7.23
C PHE A 80 -14.32 -4.55 -6.62
N SER A 81 -13.49 -3.59 -6.98
CA SER A 81 -12.07 -3.48 -6.54
C SER A 81 -11.96 -2.97 -5.10
N ILE A 82 -12.63 -3.62 -4.15
CA ILE A 82 -12.62 -3.22 -2.73
C ILE A 82 -11.23 -3.41 -2.14
N GLY A 83 -10.55 -4.53 -2.42
CA GLY A 83 -9.18 -4.76 -1.95
C GLY A 83 -8.21 -3.68 -2.39
N ALA A 84 -8.31 -3.21 -3.64
CA ALA A 84 -7.49 -2.11 -4.14
C ALA A 84 -7.76 -0.79 -3.39
N LYS A 85 -9.04 -0.47 -3.17
CA LYS A 85 -9.43 0.74 -2.41
C LYS A 85 -8.99 0.68 -0.97
N SER A 86 -9.08 -0.49 -0.32
CA SER A 86 -8.59 -0.68 1.04
C SER A 86 -7.07 -0.46 1.12
N LEU A 87 -6.30 -1.01 0.19
CA LEU A 87 -4.86 -0.78 0.13
C LEU A 87 -4.51 0.69 -0.11
N GLN A 88 -5.20 1.35 -1.06
CA GLN A 88 -5.01 2.78 -1.33
C GLN A 88 -5.27 3.65 -0.10
N ALA A 89 -6.28 3.32 0.67
CA ALA A 89 -6.61 4.06 1.87
C ALA A 89 -5.59 3.84 3.00
N ILE A 90 -5.08 2.61 3.20
CA ILE A 90 -3.97 2.31 4.13
C ILE A 90 -2.73 3.14 3.76
N VAL A 91 -2.35 3.13 2.48
CA VAL A 91 -1.22 3.89 1.97
C VAL A 91 -1.45 5.39 2.13
N GLY A 92 -2.67 5.87 1.84
CA GLY A 92 -3.07 7.26 2.03
C GLY A 92 -2.91 7.72 3.47
N MET A 93 -3.38 6.92 4.45
CA MET A 93 -3.20 7.24 5.88
C MET A 93 -1.73 7.31 6.28
N ALA A 94 -0.91 6.34 5.86
CA ALA A 94 0.52 6.35 6.16
C ALA A 94 1.23 7.57 5.59
N SER A 95 0.72 8.14 4.49
CA SER A 95 1.32 9.26 3.75
C SER A 95 0.76 10.64 4.13
N LEU A 96 -0.14 10.72 5.12
CA LEU A 96 -0.79 12.00 5.52
C LEU A 96 0.22 13.05 5.96
N LYS A 97 1.26 12.62 6.68
CA LYS A 97 2.28 13.52 7.22
C LYS A 97 3.63 13.23 6.54
N ARG A 98 4.37 14.30 6.24
CA ARG A 98 5.71 14.17 5.67
C ARG A 98 6.69 13.60 6.71
N PRO A 99 7.59 12.69 6.32
CA PRO A 99 8.68 12.24 7.17
C PRO A 99 9.57 13.38 7.61
N LYS A 100 10.05 13.33 8.86
CA LYS A 100 11.11 14.24 9.33
C LYS A 100 12.45 13.56 9.09
N VAL A 101 13.38 14.27 8.47
CA VAL A 101 14.70 13.74 8.14
C VAL A 101 15.76 14.71 8.67
N THR A 102 16.76 14.13 9.32
CA THR A 102 18.01 14.82 9.69
C THR A 102 19.16 14.05 9.08
N ALA A 103 19.94 14.69 8.23
CA ALA A 103 21.09 14.08 7.55
C ALA A 103 22.15 15.15 7.23
N PRO A 104 23.40 14.78 6.90
CA PRO A 104 24.39 15.68 6.34
C PRO A 104 23.88 16.41 5.09
N THR A 105 24.34 17.63 4.86
CA THR A 105 23.82 18.52 3.80
C THR A 105 23.81 17.86 2.43
N ASP A 106 24.91 17.22 2.04
CA ASP A 106 25.04 16.56 0.72
C ASP A 106 24.03 15.42 0.54
N ILE A 107 23.75 14.69 1.62
CA ILE A 107 22.75 13.61 1.62
C ILE A 107 21.35 14.19 1.59
N MET A 108 21.08 15.28 2.36
CA MET A 108 19.79 15.96 2.34
C MET A 108 19.44 16.46 0.95
N GLU A 109 20.34 17.17 0.29
CA GLU A 109 20.11 17.72 -1.05
C GLU A 109 19.88 16.61 -2.09
N LYS A 110 20.66 15.54 -2.00
CA LYS A 110 20.65 14.46 -2.99
C LYS A 110 19.47 13.50 -2.89
N TYR A 111 19.11 13.10 -1.67
CA TYR A 111 18.13 12.03 -1.44
C TYR A 111 16.81 12.50 -0.83
N PHE A 112 16.81 13.64 -0.15
CA PHE A 112 15.67 14.12 0.63
C PHE A 112 15.15 15.51 0.22
N ASN A 113 15.56 16.03 -0.93
CA ASN A 113 14.97 17.25 -1.48
C ASN A 113 13.56 16.94 -2.02
N PHE A 114 12.56 17.07 -1.13
CA PHE A 114 11.16 16.70 -1.43
C PHE A 114 10.48 17.63 -2.45
N THR A 115 11.09 18.75 -2.81
CA THR A 115 10.56 19.64 -3.86
C THR A 115 10.98 19.22 -5.26
N GLU A 116 12.15 18.61 -5.39
CA GLU A 116 12.74 18.24 -6.67
C GLU A 116 12.81 16.70 -6.86
N ASN A 117 12.90 15.94 -5.77
CA ASN A 117 13.05 14.50 -5.78
C ASN A 117 12.03 13.80 -4.91
N LEU A 118 10.98 13.26 -5.52
CA LEU A 118 9.94 12.49 -4.84
C LEU A 118 10.35 11.02 -4.58
N THR A 119 11.54 10.60 -5.01
CA THR A 119 11.97 9.18 -4.97
C THR A 119 11.87 8.57 -3.57
N PHE A 120 12.26 9.32 -2.53
CA PHE A 120 12.16 8.85 -1.14
C PHE A 120 10.71 8.61 -0.71
N ILE A 121 9.79 9.53 -1.04
CA ILE A 121 8.37 9.39 -0.71
C ILE A 121 7.75 8.21 -1.48
N GLU A 122 8.10 8.05 -2.75
CA GLU A 122 7.65 6.91 -3.56
C GLU A 122 8.15 5.57 -2.99
N GLN A 123 9.39 5.52 -2.52
CA GLN A 123 9.95 4.34 -1.85
C GLN A 123 9.21 4.02 -0.56
N TYR A 124 8.97 5.01 0.28
CA TYR A 124 8.19 4.84 1.51
C TYR A 124 6.78 4.33 1.22
N VAL A 125 6.05 4.98 0.32
CA VAL A 125 4.72 4.58 -0.13
C VAL A 125 4.71 3.15 -0.67
N ARG A 126 5.71 2.79 -1.47
CA ARG A 126 5.85 1.44 -2.01
C ARG A 126 6.12 0.41 -0.91
N MET A 127 6.98 0.69 0.07
CA MET A 127 7.22 -0.20 1.21
C MET A 127 5.93 -0.44 2.00
N VAL A 128 5.17 0.63 2.32
CA VAL A 128 3.87 0.51 3.00
C VAL A 128 2.90 -0.35 2.18
N SER A 129 2.81 -0.09 0.88
CA SER A 129 1.94 -0.84 -0.03
C SER A 129 2.28 -2.33 -0.05
N GLU A 130 3.56 -2.68 -0.24
CA GLU A 130 3.99 -4.09 -0.34
C GLU A 130 3.79 -4.84 0.98
N VAL A 131 4.17 -4.26 2.11
CA VAL A 131 3.98 -4.91 3.42
C VAL A 131 2.50 -5.04 3.76
N SER A 132 1.70 -4.00 3.52
CA SER A 132 0.26 -4.04 3.78
C SER A 132 -0.47 -5.05 2.90
N LEU A 133 -0.01 -5.25 1.67
CA LEU A 133 -0.58 -6.21 0.74
C LEU A 133 -0.15 -7.64 1.07
N GLN A 134 1.17 -7.89 1.18
CA GLN A 134 1.77 -9.22 1.14
C GLN A 134 2.35 -9.69 2.47
N ASN A 135 2.34 -8.82 3.51
CA ASN A 135 3.01 -9.07 4.79
C ASN A 135 4.51 -9.36 4.64
N GLN A 136 5.13 -8.97 3.54
CA GLN A 136 6.55 -9.11 3.29
C GLN A 136 7.00 -8.14 2.21
N ALA A 137 8.14 -7.51 2.40
CA ALA A 137 8.88 -6.81 1.36
C ALA A 137 10.38 -6.93 1.61
N TYR A 138 11.17 -6.58 0.61
CA TYR A 138 12.62 -6.54 0.71
C TYR A 138 13.12 -5.22 0.17
N ALA A 139 14.23 -4.75 0.70
CA ALA A 139 14.91 -3.59 0.17
C ALA A 139 16.42 -3.77 0.28
N TYR A 140 17.15 -3.29 -0.70
CA TYR A 140 18.62 -3.33 -0.69
C TYR A 140 19.21 -2.08 -1.31
N VAL A 141 20.48 -1.83 -1.01
CA VAL A 141 21.24 -0.74 -1.61
C VAL A 141 22.01 -1.26 -2.82
N GLU A 142 21.86 -0.59 -3.95
CA GLU A 142 22.57 -0.89 -5.19
C GLU A 142 23.56 0.19 -5.52
N TRP A 143 24.74 -0.21 -6.01
CA TRP A 143 25.79 0.67 -6.51
C TRP A 143 25.94 0.49 -8.01
N PRO A 144 25.66 1.52 -8.83
CA PRO A 144 25.80 1.43 -10.27
C PRO A 144 27.23 1.12 -10.68
N SER A 145 27.43 0.16 -11.58
CA SER A 145 28.74 -0.22 -12.06
C SER A 145 29.48 0.87 -12.88
N ASN A 146 28.80 1.95 -13.26
CA ASN A 146 29.33 3.10 -13.97
C ASN A 146 29.81 4.24 -13.04
N GLY A 147 29.88 4.00 -11.71
CA GLY A 147 30.33 5.00 -10.73
C GLY A 147 29.26 6.03 -10.36
N GLY A 148 28.00 5.77 -10.64
CA GLY A 148 26.89 6.62 -10.18
C GLY A 148 26.60 6.44 -8.69
N ASP A 149 25.66 7.24 -8.20
CA ASP A 149 25.25 7.25 -6.81
C ASP A 149 24.54 5.96 -6.39
N ALA A 150 24.78 5.53 -5.17
CA ALA A 150 24.03 4.44 -4.55
C ALA A 150 22.52 4.77 -4.48
N TYR A 151 21.68 3.78 -4.67
CA TYR A 151 20.23 3.95 -4.56
C TYR A 151 19.58 2.74 -3.91
N THR A 152 18.40 2.94 -3.35
CA THR A 152 17.62 1.87 -2.74
C THR A 152 16.71 1.20 -3.77
N VAL A 153 16.64 -0.13 -3.74
CA VAL A 153 15.74 -0.95 -4.56
C VAL A 153 14.76 -1.64 -3.63
N ILE A 154 13.46 -1.51 -3.92
CA ILE A 154 12.40 -2.16 -3.16
C ILE A 154 11.82 -3.30 -3.99
N LEU A 155 11.79 -4.48 -3.40
CA LEU A 155 11.32 -5.70 -4.05
C LEU A 155 10.02 -6.16 -3.39
N PRO A 156 9.01 -6.53 -4.20
CA PRO A 156 7.82 -7.19 -3.70
C PRO A 156 8.14 -8.60 -3.19
N ALA A 157 7.27 -9.13 -2.34
CA ALA A 157 7.43 -10.45 -1.75
C ALA A 157 7.64 -11.58 -2.78
N GLU A 158 7.05 -11.45 -3.95
CA GLU A 158 7.09 -12.43 -5.03
C GLU A 158 8.41 -12.43 -5.82
N SER A 159 9.24 -11.40 -5.65
CA SER A 159 10.51 -11.29 -6.37
C SER A 159 11.63 -12.13 -5.75
N VAL A 160 11.65 -12.30 -4.43
CA VAL A 160 12.68 -13.12 -3.75
C VAL A 160 12.18 -14.55 -3.65
N ILE A 161 12.75 -15.43 -4.47
CA ILE A 161 12.25 -16.79 -4.65
C ILE A 161 13.01 -17.84 -3.84
N ASN A 162 14.27 -17.56 -3.48
CA ASN A 162 15.09 -18.45 -2.66
C ASN A 162 16.09 -17.66 -1.82
N TRP A 163 16.49 -18.18 -0.67
CA TRP A 163 17.43 -17.54 0.25
C TRP A 163 18.04 -18.54 1.23
N ASP A 164 19.17 -18.15 1.81
CA ASP A 164 19.82 -18.86 2.91
C ASP A 164 20.55 -17.87 3.81
N TYR A 165 20.89 -18.31 5.02
CA TYR A 165 21.58 -17.53 6.05
C TYR A 165 22.90 -18.19 6.43
N ASP A 166 23.85 -17.38 6.88
CA ASP A 166 25.06 -17.86 7.54
C ASP A 166 24.82 -18.12 9.05
N ASP A 167 25.84 -18.61 9.73
CA ASP A 167 25.79 -18.91 11.19
C ASP A 167 25.55 -17.65 12.06
N ASN A 168 25.73 -16.44 11.51
CA ASN A 168 25.50 -15.18 12.21
C ASN A 168 24.07 -14.65 11.98
N GLY A 169 23.30 -15.32 11.12
CA GLY A 169 21.96 -14.88 10.72
C GLY A 169 21.95 -13.79 9.64
N ASP A 170 23.10 -13.50 9.02
CA ASP A 170 23.17 -12.64 7.84
C ASP A 170 22.82 -13.46 6.58
N PHE A 171 22.27 -12.82 5.55
CA PHE A 171 22.03 -13.52 4.28
C PHE A 171 23.35 -13.98 3.65
N SER A 172 23.45 -15.28 3.35
CA SER A 172 24.53 -15.90 2.57
C SER A 172 24.17 -16.05 1.11
N LEU A 173 22.87 -16.20 0.82
CA LEU A 173 22.30 -16.34 -0.52
C LEU A 173 20.94 -15.63 -0.59
N VAL A 174 20.67 -14.91 -1.68
CA VAL A 174 19.33 -14.41 -2.04
C VAL A 174 19.16 -14.52 -3.54
N VAL A 175 18.10 -15.17 -4.00
CA VAL A 175 17.76 -15.26 -5.43
C VAL A 175 16.56 -14.40 -5.72
N ILE A 176 16.75 -13.43 -6.61
CA ILE A 176 15.73 -12.47 -7.04
C ILE A 176 15.32 -12.80 -8.46
N LYS A 177 14.03 -12.96 -8.68
CA LYS A 177 13.44 -13.08 -10.01
C LYS A 177 13.15 -11.69 -10.57
N GLU A 178 13.76 -11.35 -11.70
CA GLU A 178 13.70 -10.02 -12.34
C GLU A 178 13.31 -10.14 -13.82
N ASP A 179 12.23 -10.82 -14.14
CA ASP A 179 11.79 -10.98 -15.53
C ASP A 179 11.59 -9.62 -16.20
N TYR A 180 12.02 -9.50 -17.46
CA TYR A 180 11.95 -8.22 -18.17
C TYR A 180 11.82 -8.36 -19.68
N TRP A 181 11.40 -7.27 -20.32
CA TRP A 181 11.34 -7.16 -21.79
C TRP A 181 12.64 -6.62 -22.34
N LYS A 182 13.50 -7.50 -22.87
CA LYS A 182 14.77 -7.15 -23.51
C LYS A 182 14.51 -6.51 -24.88
N LYS A 183 15.08 -5.33 -25.13
CA LYS A 183 15.03 -4.70 -26.44
C LYS A 183 15.99 -5.43 -27.37
N VAL A 184 15.47 -6.11 -28.39
CA VAL A 184 16.23 -6.86 -29.40
C VAL A 184 16.52 -6.02 -30.64
N SER A 185 15.58 -5.17 -31.04
CA SER A 185 15.73 -4.22 -32.12
C SER A 185 15.02 -2.90 -31.81
N ARG A 186 15.03 -1.95 -32.77
CA ARG A 186 14.39 -0.64 -32.56
C ARG A 186 12.95 -0.73 -32.04
N TYR A 187 12.18 -1.71 -32.51
CA TYR A 187 10.76 -1.86 -32.18
C TYR A 187 10.42 -3.21 -31.51
N LYS A 188 11.30 -4.22 -31.60
CA LYS A 188 11.06 -5.56 -31.07
C LYS A 188 11.63 -5.71 -29.65
N ARG A 189 10.82 -6.29 -28.76
CA ARG A 189 11.23 -6.75 -27.44
C ARG A 189 10.91 -8.24 -27.29
N GLU A 190 11.76 -8.94 -26.55
CA GLU A 190 11.56 -10.34 -26.17
C GLU A 190 11.50 -10.45 -24.66
N PHE A 191 10.63 -11.31 -24.17
CA PHE A 191 10.52 -11.58 -22.74
C PHE A 191 11.66 -12.49 -22.32
N VAL A 192 12.39 -12.09 -21.27
CA VAL A 192 13.54 -12.84 -20.75
C VAL A 192 13.29 -13.16 -19.27
N VAL A 193 13.38 -14.44 -18.93
CA VAL A 193 13.40 -14.89 -17.53
C VAL A 193 14.79 -14.62 -16.99
N ARG A 194 14.87 -13.71 -16.04
CA ARG A 194 16.13 -13.28 -15.43
C ARG A 194 16.12 -13.53 -13.93
N HIS A 195 17.22 -14.10 -13.45
CA HIS A 195 17.46 -14.22 -12.03
C HIS A 195 18.72 -13.45 -11.65
N ARG A 196 18.69 -12.81 -10.50
CA ARG A 196 19.85 -12.22 -9.86
C ARG A 196 20.11 -12.97 -8.58
N GLU A 197 21.28 -13.55 -8.48
CA GLU A 197 21.80 -14.19 -7.28
C GLU A 197 22.67 -13.19 -6.53
N LEU A 198 22.34 -12.92 -5.29
CA LEU A 198 23.16 -12.18 -4.35
C LEU A 198 23.82 -13.21 -3.44
N THR A 199 25.17 -13.29 -3.43
CA THR A 199 25.88 -14.32 -2.67
C THR A 199 27.19 -13.80 -2.11
N ILE A 200 27.81 -14.58 -1.21
CA ILE A 200 29.13 -14.29 -0.67
C ILE A 200 30.13 -15.30 -1.28
N GLU A 201 31.02 -14.80 -2.13
CA GLU A 201 32.10 -15.61 -2.72
C GLU A 201 33.47 -15.13 -2.18
N ASN A 202 34.25 -16.05 -1.61
CA ASN A 202 35.56 -15.71 -1.01
C ASN A 202 35.49 -14.57 0.01
N GLY A 203 34.42 -14.51 0.80
CA GLY A 203 34.19 -13.49 1.81
C GLY A 203 33.82 -12.11 1.24
N ASN A 204 33.45 -12.01 -0.02
CA ASN A 204 32.99 -10.78 -0.67
C ASN A 204 31.59 -10.95 -1.24
N TYR A 205 30.80 -9.88 -1.17
CA TYR A 205 29.50 -9.81 -1.81
C TYR A 205 29.62 -9.75 -3.33
N VAL A 206 28.92 -10.64 -4.00
CA VAL A 206 28.89 -10.78 -5.45
C VAL A 206 27.45 -10.87 -5.93
N GLN A 207 27.18 -10.30 -7.08
CA GLN A 207 25.91 -10.43 -7.80
C GLN A 207 26.14 -11.22 -9.09
N ASN A 208 25.49 -12.36 -9.23
CA ASN A 208 25.51 -13.16 -10.44
C ASN A 208 24.16 -12.98 -11.19
N ILE A 209 24.22 -12.63 -12.46
CA ILE A 209 23.06 -12.44 -13.30
C ILE A 209 22.90 -13.64 -14.23
N PHE A 210 21.70 -14.22 -14.22
CA PHE A 210 21.34 -15.34 -15.08
C PHE A 210 20.20 -14.93 -16.03
N GLU A 211 20.33 -15.25 -17.30
CA GLU A 211 19.25 -15.13 -18.29
C GLU A 211 18.94 -16.54 -18.81
N ASN A 212 17.68 -16.97 -18.69
CA ASN A 212 17.24 -18.32 -19.06
C ASN A 212 18.13 -19.44 -18.44
N ASN A 213 18.45 -19.29 -17.15
CA ASN A 213 19.31 -20.19 -16.35
C ASN A 213 20.79 -20.23 -16.77
N VAL A 214 21.23 -19.34 -17.64
CA VAL A 214 22.65 -19.22 -18.04
C VAL A 214 23.25 -17.99 -17.38
N LYS A 215 24.38 -18.14 -16.67
CA LYS A 215 25.09 -17.03 -16.05
C LYS A 215 25.71 -16.14 -17.13
N VAL A 216 25.24 -14.88 -17.21
CA VAL A 216 25.66 -13.92 -18.24
C VAL A 216 26.56 -12.82 -17.72
N LYS A 217 26.53 -12.53 -16.41
CA LYS A 217 27.33 -11.45 -15.82
C LYS A 217 27.57 -11.71 -14.34
N THR A 218 28.77 -11.33 -13.87
CA THR A 218 29.11 -11.22 -12.44
C THR A 218 29.49 -9.79 -12.13
N ILE A 219 29.00 -9.24 -11.02
CA ILE A 219 29.27 -7.89 -10.53
C ILE A 219 29.76 -8.02 -9.09
N THR A 220 30.88 -7.40 -8.77
CA THR A 220 31.33 -7.25 -7.38
C THR A 220 31.18 -5.78 -7.00
N PRO A 221 30.15 -5.42 -6.23
CA PRO A 221 29.96 -4.03 -5.82
C PRO A 221 31.13 -3.55 -4.94
N MET A 222 31.65 -2.38 -5.27
CA MET A 222 32.76 -1.76 -4.55
C MET A 222 32.30 -0.51 -3.85
N VAL A 223 32.64 -0.38 -2.58
CA VAL A 223 32.40 0.82 -1.77
C VAL A 223 33.73 1.35 -1.28
N LEU A 224 34.04 2.59 -1.59
CA LEU A 224 35.32 3.23 -1.24
C LEU A 224 36.55 2.41 -1.69
N GLY A 225 36.44 1.74 -2.84
CA GLY A 225 37.51 0.90 -3.39
C GLY A 225 37.67 -0.48 -2.75
N GLN A 226 36.75 -0.88 -1.86
CA GLN A 226 36.74 -2.18 -1.20
C GLN A 226 35.45 -2.95 -1.55
N PRO A 227 35.52 -4.26 -1.75
CA PRO A 227 34.32 -5.08 -1.94
C PRO A 227 33.53 -5.17 -0.62
N LEU A 228 32.22 -5.13 -0.73
CA LEU A 228 31.33 -5.37 0.42
C LEU A 228 31.47 -6.80 0.95
N LYS A 229 31.32 -6.96 2.27
CA LYS A 229 31.44 -8.25 2.96
C LYS A 229 30.10 -8.91 3.29
N LYS A 230 29.01 -8.13 3.21
CA LYS A 230 27.65 -8.57 3.51
C LYS A 230 26.73 -8.20 2.37
N ILE A 231 25.69 -8.99 2.16
CA ILE A 231 24.60 -8.67 1.22
C ILE A 231 23.82 -7.50 1.82
N PRO A 232 23.76 -6.32 1.17
CA PRO A 232 23.11 -5.12 1.71
C PRO A 232 21.58 -5.16 1.51
N LEU A 233 20.96 -6.31 1.83
CA LEU A 233 19.53 -6.55 1.70
C LEU A 233 18.89 -6.70 3.07
N VAL A 234 17.75 -6.01 3.25
CA VAL A 234 16.91 -6.10 4.45
C VAL A 234 15.58 -6.72 4.05
N ALA A 235 15.23 -7.83 4.66
CA ALA A 235 13.89 -8.40 4.62
C ALA A 235 13.06 -7.82 5.77
N PHE A 236 11.81 -7.49 5.53
CA PHE A 236 10.94 -6.92 6.56
C PHE A 236 9.47 -7.23 6.32
N HIS A 237 8.72 -7.28 7.41
CA HIS A 237 7.29 -7.58 7.41
C HIS A 237 6.54 -6.70 8.44
N SER A 238 5.24 -6.88 8.60
CA SER A 238 4.43 -6.01 9.46
C SER A 238 4.85 -5.97 10.93
N LYS A 239 5.55 -7.01 11.42
CA LYS A 239 5.91 -7.15 12.85
C LYS A 239 7.40 -6.93 13.13
N GLY A 240 8.24 -6.75 12.10
CA GLY A 240 9.69 -6.58 12.29
C GLY A 240 10.54 -6.94 11.06
N LEU A 241 11.82 -7.20 11.32
CA LEU A 241 12.79 -7.59 10.30
C LEU A 241 12.79 -9.11 10.12
N GLY A 242 13.23 -9.55 8.93
CA GLY A 242 13.34 -10.96 8.54
C GLY A 242 12.26 -11.39 7.56
N ILE A 243 12.23 -12.70 7.28
CA ILE A 243 11.26 -13.31 6.36
C ILE A 243 10.11 -13.90 7.17
N SER A 244 8.90 -13.48 6.84
CA SER A 244 7.66 -13.96 7.44
C SER A 244 7.17 -15.23 6.74
N ASP A 245 6.68 -16.18 7.51
CA ASP A 245 5.93 -17.36 7.04
C ASP A 245 4.41 -17.20 7.22
N GLU A 246 3.97 -16.03 7.66
CA GLU A 246 2.57 -15.68 7.84
C GLU A 246 1.89 -15.29 6.51
N PRO A 247 0.58 -15.50 6.40
CA PRO A 247 -0.16 -15.15 5.21
C PRO A 247 -0.16 -13.64 4.93
N PRO A 248 -0.47 -13.22 3.68
CA PRO A 248 -0.70 -11.82 3.33
C PRO A 248 -1.75 -11.15 4.21
N LEU A 249 -1.55 -9.89 4.60
CA LEU A 249 -2.48 -9.14 5.46
C LEU A 249 -3.85 -8.91 4.80
N LEU A 250 -3.88 -8.76 3.48
CA LEU A 250 -5.11 -8.55 2.72
C LEU A 250 -5.82 -9.86 2.30
N LEU A 251 -5.35 -11.03 2.77
CA LEU A 251 -5.88 -12.32 2.30
C LEU A 251 -7.37 -12.50 2.59
N ASP A 252 -7.85 -12.11 3.76
CA ASP A 252 -9.27 -12.25 4.11
C ASP A 252 -10.15 -11.33 3.26
N ILE A 253 -9.72 -10.10 3.02
CA ILE A 253 -10.39 -9.18 2.10
C ILE A 253 -10.40 -9.76 0.69
N ALA A 254 -9.28 -10.32 0.22
CA ALA A 254 -9.18 -10.95 -1.09
C ALA A 254 -10.14 -12.15 -1.23
N ASN A 255 -10.24 -13.00 -0.21
CA ASN A 255 -11.14 -14.16 -0.21
C ASN A 255 -12.61 -13.73 -0.31
N ILE A 256 -13.05 -12.76 0.49
CA ILE A 256 -14.42 -12.25 0.45
C ILE A 256 -14.69 -11.53 -0.87
N ASN A 257 -13.74 -10.77 -1.39
CA ASN A 257 -13.87 -10.05 -2.66
C ASN A 257 -14.06 -11.02 -3.84
N ILE A 258 -13.32 -12.12 -3.89
CA ILE A 258 -13.53 -13.19 -4.89
C ILE A 258 -14.89 -13.87 -4.69
N SER A 259 -15.30 -14.18 -3.46
CA SER A 259 -16.62 -14.73 -3.18
C SER A 259 -17.76 -13.79 -3.61
N HIS A 260 -17.59 -12.47 -3.40
CA HIS A 260 -18.51 -11.44 -3.90
C HIS A 260 -18.58 -11.45 -5.43
N TYR A 261 -17.44 -11.57 -6.11
CA TYR A 261 -17.37 -11.65 -7.57
C TYR A 261 -18.14 -12.84 -8.13
N MET A 262 -17.98 -14.04 -7.54
CA MET A 262 -18.72 -15.24 -7.95
C MET A 262 -20.23 -15.05 -7.79
N THR A 263 -20.67 -14.53 -6.63
CA THR A 263 -22.10 -14.27 -6.38
C THR A 263 -22.67 -13.20 -7.31
N SER A 264 -21.88 -12.16 -7.62
CA SER A 264 -22.25 -11.13 -8.60
C SER A 264 -22.45 -11.72 -10.00
N ALA A 265 -21.55 -12.64 -10.42
CA ALA A 265 -21.68 -13.34 -11.68
C ALA A 265 -22.99 -14.14 -11.77
N ASP A 266 -23.32 -14.89 -10.71
CA ASP A 266 -24.57 -15.67 -10.64
C ASP A 266 -25.81 -14.78 -10.68
N LEU A 267 -25.79 -13.65 -9.96
CA LEU A 267 -26.89 -12.69 -9.95
C LEU A 267 -27.10 -12.07 -11.34
N GLU A 268 -26.05 -11.59 -11.98
CA GLU A 268 -26.15 -10.98 -13.31
C GLU A 268 -26.56 -12.01 -14.38
N HIS A 269 -26.12 -13.25 -14.23
CA HIS A 269 -26.57 -14.36 -15.07
C HIS A 269 -28.06 -14.64 -14.89
N GLY A 270 -28.51 -14.76 -13.64
CA GLY A 270 -29.92 -14.97 -13.31
C GLY A 270 -30.81 -13.81 -13.79
N ARG A 271 -30.40 -12.56 -13.59
CA ARG A 271 -31.11 -11.36 -14.09
C ARG A 271 -31.24 -11.38 -15.61
N HIS A 272 -30.19 -11.79 -16.33
CA HIS A 272 -30.24 -11.89 -17.78
C HIS A 272 -31.31 -12.85 -18.27
N PHE A 273 -31.41 -14.06 -17.65
CA PHE A 273 -32.44 -15.04 -18.02
C PHE A 273 -33.84 -14.63 -17.58
N THR A 274 -33.97 -13.99 -16.42
CA THR A 274 -35.26 -13.48 -15.93
C THR A 274 -35.78 -12.33 -16.79
N GLY A 275 -34.90 -11.47 -17.27
CA GLY A 275 -35.25 -10.32 -18.10
C GLY A 275 -35.53 -10.65 -19.58
N LEU A 276 -35.21 -11.86 -20.02
CA LEU A 276 -35.41 -12.34 -21.40
C LEU A 276 -36.15 -13.65 -21.41
N PRO A 277 -37.50 -13.63 -21.19
CA PRO A 277 -38.30 -14.86 -21.18
C PRO A 277 -38.25 -15.60 -22.52
N THR A 278 -38.13 -16.93 -22.45
CA THR A 278 -38.03 -17.79 -23.63
C THR A 278 -39.42 -18.17 -24.10
N PRO A 279 -39.81 -17.82 -25.33
CA PRO A 279 -41.10 -18.31 -25.88
C PRO A 279 -41.04 -19.82 -26.15
N ILE A 280 -41.99 -20.56 -25.63
CA ILE A 280 -42.20 -21.97 -25.94
C ILE A 280 -43.45 -22.08 -26.76
N ILE A 281 -43.35 -22.71 -27.93
CA ILE A 281 -44.46 -22.99 -28.82
C ILE A 281 -44.51 -24.51 -29.03
N THR A 282 -45.63 -25.12 -28.64
CA THR A 282 -45.90 -26.55 -28.85
C THR A 282 -46.90 -26.73 -29.98
N GLY A 283 -46.73 -27.77 -30.80
CA GLY A 283 -47.64 -28.06 -31.92
C GLY A 283 -47.42 -27.21 -33.17
N ALA A 284 -46.33 -26.45 -33.26
CA ALA A 284 -45.93 -25.71 -34.48
C ALA A 284 -45.05 -26.57 -35.37
N SER A 285 -45.17 -26.43 -36.70
CA SER A 285 -44.26 -27.06 -37.68
C SER A 285 -42.88 -26.38 -37.59
N SER A 286 -41.82 -27.19 -37.71
CA SER A 286 -40.42 -26.71 -37.68
C SER A 286 -40.05 -25.75 -38.81
N ASP A 287 -40.84 -25.66 -39.87
CA ASP A 287 -40.57 -24.84 -41.06
C ASP A 287 -41.06 -23.38 -40.93
N ASN A 288 -41.80 -23.06 -39.88
CA ASN A 288 -42.27 -21.70 -39.62
C ASN A 288 -41.21 -20.85 -38.99
N LYS A 289 -40.69 -19.82 -39.69
CA LYS A 289 -39.87 -18.76 -39.13
C LYS A 289 -40.71 -17.91 -38.18
N LEU A 290 -40.45 -18.04 -36.90
CA LEU A 290 -41.14 -17.29 -35.87
C LEU A 290 -40.39 -15.96 -35.62
N TYR A 291 -41.07 -14.84 -35.80
CA TYR A 291 -40.53 -13.53 -35.48
C TYR A 291 -41.14 -13.04 -34.16
N ILE A 292 -40.30 -12.63 -33.24
CA ILE A 292 -40.71 -12.14 -31.94
C ILE A 292 -40.56 -10.63 -31.92
N GLY A 293 -41.61 -9.90 -31.62
CA GLY A 293 -41.58 -8.43 -31.53
C GLY A 293 -42.95 -7.88 -31.10
N SER A 294 -42.96 -6.65 -30.58
CA SER A 294 -44.16 -6.01 -30.03
C SER A 294 -45.29 -5.76 -31.05
N ASN A 295 -44.99 -5.78 -32.35
CA ASN A 295 -45.94 -5.55 -33.44
C ASN A 295 -46.19 -6.82 -34.29
N GLN A 296 -45.83 -7.97 -33.80
CA GLN A 296 -46.06 -9.25 -34.52
C GLN A 296 -46.90 -10.17 -33.72
N PHE A 297 -47.85 -10.82 -34.39
CA PHE A 297 -48.64 -11.89 -33.80
C PHE A 297 -48.36 -13.23 -34.50
N ILE A 298 -48.32 -14.28 -33.72
CA ILE A 298 -48.04 -15.63 -34.21
C ILE A 298 -49.37 -16.37 -34.36
N VAL A 299 -49.65 -16.82 -35.58
CA VAL A 299 -50.81 -17.70 -35.85
C VAL A 299 -50.35 -19.13 -35.77
N LEU A 300 -50.95 -19.90 -34.85
CA LEU A 300 -50.70 -21.33 -34.69
C LEU A 300 -51.78 -22.10 -35.44
N PRO A 301 -51.45 -22.87 -36.49
CA PRO A 301 -52.44 -23.53 -37.33
C PRO A 301 -53.05 -24.77 -36.70
N ASP A 302 -52.42 -25.41 -35.73
CA ASP A 302 -52.91 -26.59 -35.04
C ASP A 302 -53.84 -26.21 -33.89
N LYS A 303 -55.00 -26.89 -33.77
CA LYS A 303 -55.95 -26.67 -32.65
C LYS A 303 -55.40 -26.99 -31.28
N ASN A 304 -54.35 -27.80 -31.20
CA ASN A 304 -53.64 -28.15 -29.98
C ASN A 304 -52.36 -27.36 -29.76
N ALA A 305 -52.03 -26.43 -30.69
CA ALA A 305 -50.87 -25.59 -30.54
C ALA A 305 -51.06 -24.61 -29.41
N ASN A 306 -50.02 -24.44 -28.62
CA ASN A 306 -50.00 -23.50 -27.50
C ASN A 306 -48.69 -22.73 -27.52
N ALA A 307 -48.78 -21.44 -27.24
CA ALA A 307 -47.62 -20.55 -27.07
C ALA A 307 -47.63 -19.95 -25.67
N LYS A 308 -46.53 -20.09 -24.95
CA LYS A 308 -46.35 -19.48 -23.63
C LYS A 308 -44.92 -19.01 -23.47
N TYR A 309 -44.72 -18.02 -22.65
CA TYR A 309 -43.37 -17.67 -22.22
C TYR A 309 -42.97 -18.58 -21.05
N LEU A 310 -41.76 -19.13 -21.14
CA LEU A 310 -41.09 -19.72 -19.99
C LEU A 310 -40.48 -18.59 -19.22
N GLU A 311 -41.14 -18.17 -18.16
CA GLU A 311 -40.62 -17.13 -17.26
C GLU A 311 -39.94 -17.77 -16.07
N PHE A 312 -38.79 -17.23 -15.73
CA PHE A 312 -38.10 -17.57 -14.50
C PHE A 312 -38.69 -16.70 -13.39
N THR A 313 -39.22 -17.25 -12.34
CA THR A 313 -39.91 -16.50 -11.27
C THR A 313 -38.97 -15.56 -10.47
N GLY A 314 -37.67 -15.69 -10.66
CA GLY A 314 -36.67 -14.84 -10.02
C GLY A 314 -36.56 -14.96 -8.50
N GLN A 315 -37.27 -15.89 -7.87
CA GLN A 315 -37.32 -16.04 -6.40
C GLN A 315 -35.90 -16.24 -5.79
N GLY A 316 -34.98 -16.91 -6.50
CA GLY A 316 -33.60 -17.10 -6.06
C GLY A 316 -32.75 -15.83 -6.11
N LEU A 317 -33.12 -14.79 -6.91
CA LEU A 317 -32.34 -13.57 -7.10
C LEU A 317 -32.28 -12.76 -5.82
N ALA A 318 -33.35 -12.65 -5.06
CA ALA A 318 -33.39 -11.96 -3.78
C ALA A 318 -32.39 -12.53 -2.75
N SER A 319 -32.21 -13.88 -2.76
CA SER A 319 -31.18 -14.51 -1.91
C SER A 319 -29.77 -14.15 -2.32
N LEU A 320 -29.49 -14.07 -3.63
CA LEU A 320 -28.18 -13.63 -4.14
C LEU A 320 -27.90 -12.16 -3.83
N GLU A 321 -28.91 -11.30 -3.97
CA GLU A 321 -28.83 -9.87 -3.59
C GLU A 321 -28.49 -9.70 -2.10
N LYS A 322 -29.19 -10.45 -1.24
CA LYS A 322 -28.92 -10.46 0.20
C LYS A 322 -27.51 -10.95 0.51
N ALA A 323 -27.07 -12.03 -0.12
CA ALA A 323 -25.70 -12.55 0.03
C ALA A 323 -24.63 -11.55 -0.42
N LEU A 324 -24.90 -10.76 -1.48
CA LEU A 324 -24.00 -9.67 -1.91
C LEU A 324 -23.94 -8.56 -0.86
N GLN A 325 -25.08 -8.13 -0.32
CA GLN A 325 -25.14 -7.11 0.74
C GLN A 325 -24.40 -7.56 2.00
N GLU A 326 -24.56 -8.83 2.42
CA GLU A 326 -23.82 -9.39 3.55
C GLU A 326 -22.32 -9.38 3.31
N LYS A 327 -21.85 -9.79 2.13
CA LYS A 327 -20.41 -9.74 1.75
C LYS A 327 -19.88 -8.32 1.68
N GLN A 328 -20.66 -7.38 1.17
CA GLN A 328 -20.29 -5.95 1.17
C GLN A 328 -20.17 -5.43 2.60
N SER A 329 -21.06 -5.80 3.50
CA SER A 329 -20.99 -5.44 4.92
C SER A 329 -19.77 -6.04 5.61
N MET A 330 -19.43 -7.30 5.31
CA MET A 330 -18.20 -7.94 5.80
C MET A 330 -16.95 -7.23 5.29
N LEU A 331 -16.89 -6.91 4.00
CA LEU A 331 -15.78 -6.16 3.39
C LEU A 331 -15.68 -4.76 3.97
N ALA A 332 -16.80 -4.06 4.15
CA ALA A 332 -16.83 -2.75 4.78
C ALA A 332 -16.32 -2.82 6.23
N SER A 333 -16.74 -3.84 7.01
CA SER A 333 -16.26 -4.04 8.38
C SER A 333 -14.76 -4.33 8.45
N LEU A 334 -14.22 -5.17 7.55
CA LEU A 334 -12.77 -5.45 7.50
C LEU A 334 -11.99 -4.24 7.00
N SER A 335 -12.52 -3.49 6.03
CA SER A 335 -11.91 -2.26 5.52
C SER A 335 -12.03 -1.13 6.54
N ALA A 336 -13.16 -1.02 7.24
CA ALA A 336 -13.39 0.01 8.27
C ALA A 336 -12.48 -0.19 9.48
N ARG A 337 -12.20 -1.44 9.88
CA ARG A 337 -11.19 -1.74 10.90
C ARG A 337 -9.80 -1.21 10.53
N LEU A 338 -9.59 -0.93 9.25
CA LEU A 338 -8.36 -0.32 8.73
C LEU A 338 -8.51 1.19 8.45
N LEU A 339 -9.74 1.74 8.41
CA LEU A 339 -10.03 3.03 7.77
C LEU A 339 -11.06 3.92 8.50
N ASP A 340 -11.79 3.42 9.53
CA ASP A 340 -12.96 4.15 10.01
C ASP A 340 -12.63 5.34 10.90
N ASN A 341 -12.81 6.52 10.30
CA ASN A 341 -12.81 7.81 10.97
C ASN A 341 -14.24 8.37 11.11
N SER A 342 -15.29 7.56 10.82
CA SER A 342 -16.68 8.02 10.85
C SER A 342 -17.31 7.76 12.22
N SER A 343 -17.35 8.79 13.05
CA SER A 343 -18.21 8.86 14.23
C SER A 343 -19.68 8.84 13.80
N LYS A 344 -20.33 7.68 13.87
CA LYS A 344 -21.78 7.58 13.85
C LYS A 344 -22.29 7.61 15.30
N GLY A 345 -22.70 8.76 15.75
CA GLY A 345 -23.38 8.93 17.03
C GLY A 345 -22.50 9.52 18.14
N SER A 346 -23.15 10.01 19.18
CA SER A 346 -22.56 10.60 20.39
C SER A 346 -21.84 9.53 21.24
N GLU A 347 -20.68 9.05 20.76
CA GLU A 347 -19.77 8.25 21.58
C GLU A 347 -18.86 9.18 22.39
N ALA A 348 -18.49 8.73 23.62
CA ALA A 348 -17.52 9.45 24.42
C ALA A 348 -16.16 9.52 23.68
N THR A 349 -15.52 10.68 23.71
CA THR A 349 -14.24 10.96 23.00
C THR A 349 -13.17 9.89 23.26
N ASP A 350 -13.13 9.33 24.46
CA ASP A 350 -12.16 8.30 24.82
C ASP A 350 -12.46 6.92 24.20
N ALA A 351 -13.74 6.57 24.04
CA ALA A 351 -14.13 5.33 23.35
C ALA A 351 -13.77 5.39 21.85
N VAL A 352 -13.95 6.55 21.22
CA VAL A 352 -13.54 6.79 19.83
C VAL A 352 -12.02 6.68 19.69
N LYS A 353 -11.25 7.28 20.61
CA LYS A 353 -9.77 7.18 20.62
C LYS A 353 -9.29 5.73 20.80
N LEU A 354 -9.89 4.98 21.73
CA LEU A 354 -9.51 3.59 21.99
C LEU A 354 -9.79 2.69 20.79
N ARG A 355 -10.94 2.87 20.14
CA ARG A 355 -11.29 2.16 18.91
C ARG A 355 -10.28 2.45 17.80
N TYR A 356 -10.00 3.72 17.56
CA TYR A 356 -9.02 4.16 16.57
C TYR A 356 -7.62 3.59 16.83
N LEU A 357 -7.13 3.61 18.06
CA LEU A 357 -5.84 3.02 18.42
C LEU A 357 -5.79 1.51 18.12
N SER A 358 -6.90 0.81 18.36
CA SER A 358 -7.00 -0.61 18.00
C SER A 358 -6.98 -0.85 16.50
N GLU A 359 -7.66 0.00 15.74
CA GLU A 359 -7.78 -0.09 14.28
C GLU A 359 -6.48 0.28 13.56
N THR A 360 -5.76 1.28 14.05
CA THR A 360 -4.49 1.72 13.47
C THR A 360 -3.25 0.98 14.00
N ALA A 361 -3.39 0.09 14.98
CA ALA A 361 -2.28 -0.62 15.60
C ALA A 361 -1.44 -1.40 14.58
N SER A 362 -2.09 -2.08 13.63
CA SER A 362 -1.41 -2.82 12.56
C SER A 362 -0.61 -1.90 11.65
N LEU A 363 -1.18 -0.78 11.22
CA LEU A 363 -0.49 0.20 10.38
C LEU A 363 0.66 0.87 11.13
N THR A 364 0.47 1.18 12.41
CA THR A 364 1.52 1.72 13.28
C THR A 364 2.73 0.79 13.32
N THR A 365 2.51 -0.52 13.45
CA THR A 365 3.58 -1.50 13.47
C THR A 365 4.31 -1.58 12.13
N VAL A 366 3.57 -1.59 11.03
CA VAL A 366 4.14 -1.54 9.66
C VAL A 366 5.02 -0.29 9.48
N VAL A 367 4.51 0.89 9.83
CA VAL A 367 5.25 2.15 9.67
C VAL A 367 6.49 2.19 10.57
N LYS A 368 6.42 1.70 11.81
CA LYS A 368 7.58 1.57 12.70
C LYS A 368 8.66 0.66 12.11
N THR A 369 8.28 -0.49 11.56
CA THR A 369 9.23 -1.39 10.90
C THR A 369 9.88 -0.72 9.70
N ILE A 370 9.10 -0.07 8.84
CA ILE A 370 9.61 0.66 7.66
C ILE A 370 10.56 1.79 8.10
N ASN A 371 10.27 2.48 9.20
CA ASN A 371 11.15 3.50 9.75
C ASN A 371 12.55 2.95 10.08
N VAL A 372 12.61 1.77 10.70
CA VAL A 372 13.89 1.07 10.97
C VAL A 372 14.60 0.73 9.67
N VAL A 373 13.89 0.15 8.70
CA VAL A 373 14.47 -0.25 7.40
C VAL A 373 15.04 0.95 6.64
N LEU A 374 14.29 2.05 6.55
CA LEU A 374 14.76 3.27 5.89
C LEU A 374 16.02 3.83 6.56
N ASN A 375 16.05 3.88 7.90
CA ASN A 375 17.26 4.30 8.63
C ASN A 375 18.44 3.38 8.35
N MET A 376 18.25 2.05 8.27
CA MET A 376 19.33 1.11 7.93
C MET A 376 19.86 1.36 6.52
N LEU A 377 18.99 1.47 5.51
CA LEU A 377 19.39 1.63 4.11
C LEU A 377 20.11 2.96 3.86
N TYR A 378 19.58 4.07 4.38
CA TYR A 378 20.17 5.38 4.16
C TYR A 378 21.44 5.60 4.99
N ASN A 379 21.62 4.92 6.12
CA ASN A 379 22.92 4.91 6.82
C ASN A 379 23.96 4.08 6.07
N ILE A 380 23.60 2.96 5.42
CA ILE A 380 24.52 2.23 4.51
C ILE A 380 24.96 3.15 3.35
N ILE A 381 24.05 3.94 2.78
CA ILE A 381 24.38 4.92 1.75
C ILE A 381 25.33 5.99 2.32
N ALA A 382 25.04 6.55 3.49
CA ALA A 382 25.85 7.59 4.13
C ALA A 382 27.28 7.10 4.41
N GLU A 383 27.42 5.91 4.98
CA GLU A 383 28.73 5.28 5.21
C GLU A 383 29.50 5.07 3.91
N SER A 384 28.80 4.75 2.79
CA SER A 384 29.44 4.64 1.47
C SER A 384 29.97 5.99 0.93
N LEU A 385 29.46 7.09 1.45
CA LEU A 385 29.90 8.46 1.16
C LEU A 385 30.90 9.02 2.20
N ARG A 386 31.42 8.18 3.09
CA ARG A 386 32.35 8.51 4.19
C ARG A 386 31.74 9.35 5.30
N GLU A 387 30.44 9.38 5.41
CA GLU A 387 29.77 9.97 6.53
C GLU A 387 29.86 9.10 7.80
N SER A 388 29.69 9.70 8.95
CA SER A 388 29.70 8.99 10.22
C SER A 388 28.56 7.95 10.29
N PRO A 389 28.76 6.79 10.90
CA PRO A 389 27.70 5.84 11.17
C PRO A 389 26.52 6.52 11.89
N LYS A 390 25.29 6.21 11.45
CA LYS A 390 24.04 6.78 12.00
C LYS A 390 23.91 8.30 11.82
N SER A 391 24.54 8.87 10.78
CA SER A 391 24.41 10.29 10.43
C SER A 391 23.06 10.65 9.83
N VAL A 392 22.30 9.66 9.36
CA VAL A 392 20.95 9.85 8.84
C VAL A 392 19.95 9.37 9.88
N ASN A 393 19.00 10.24 10.23
CA ASN A 393 17.87 9.92 11.11
C ASN A 393 16.56 10.28 10.45
N ILE A 394 15.76 9.26 10.16
CA ILE A 394 14.43 9.37 9.54
C ILE A 394 13.40 9.04 10.61
N VAL A 395 12.40 9.89 10.78
CA VAL A 395 11.28 9.71 11.70
C VAL A 395 9.98 9.77 10.91
N LEU A 396 9.30 8.64 10.83
CA LEU A 396 7.95 8.53 10.26
C LEU A 396 6.92 8.78 11.36
N ASP A 397 5.92 9.58 11.05
CA ASP A 397 4.81 9.82 11.98
C ASP A 397 3.90 8.60 12.02
N THR A 398 3.51 8.18 13.22
CA THR A 398 2.58 7.07 13.47
C THR A 398 1.23 7.52 14.01
N ASP A 399 1.03 8.83 14.11
CA ASP A 399 -0.27 9.41 14.42
C ASP A 399 -1.01 9.72 13.11
N PHE A 400 -1.93 8.84 12.74
CA PHE A 400 -2.75 8.93 11.51
C PHE A 400 -4.04 9.71 11.74
N LEU A 401 -4.29 10.23 12.93
CA LEU A 401 -5.39 11.13 13.19
C LEU A 401 -5.08 12.50 12.59
N GLY A 402 -5.81 12.85 11.55
CA GLY A 402 -5.90 14.23 11.09
C GLY A 402 -6.79 15.09 12.00
N THR A 403 -6.86 14.78 13.29
CA THR A 403 -7.72 15.53 14.23
C THR A 403 -7.13 16.88 14.48
N GLN A 404 -7.75 17.89 13.93
CA GLN A 404 -7.49 19.26 14.37
C GLN A 404 -7.75 19.34 15.88
N MET A 405 -6.79 19.88 16.62
CA MET A 405 -6.94 20.16 18.05
C MET A 405 -8.24 20.91 18.28
N SER A 406 -9.06 20.46 19.23
CA SER A 406 -10.30 21.16 19.54
C SER A 406 -10.03 22.56 20.10
N HIS A 407 -11.01 23.43 20.06
CA HIS A 407 -10.85 24.77 20.68
C HIS A 407 -10.59 24.67 22.18
N THR A 408 -11.21 23.70 22.85
CA THR A 408 -11.03 23.45 24.29
C THR A 408 -9.60 22.98 24.59
N ASP A 409 -9.05 22.02 23.81
CA ASP A 409 -7.68 21.54 23.99
C ASP A 409 -6.66 22.64 23.72
N MET A 410 -6.92 23.49 22.72
CA MET A 410 -6.07 24.64 22.41
C MET A 410 -6.07 25.64 23.55
N SER A 411 -7.23 25.96 24.14
CA SER A 411 -7.34 26.87 25.29
C SER A 411 -6.60 26.30 26.51
N ALA A 412 -6.78 25.01 26.81
CA ALA A 412 -6.08 24.35 27.92
C ALA A 412 -4.55 24.35 27.70
N LEU A 413 -4.09 24.15 26.49
CA LEU A 413 -2.67 24.19 26.14
C LEU A 413 -2.10 25.60 26.32
N PHE A 414 -2.80 26.64 25.91
CA PHE A 414 -2.42 28.03 26.11
C PHE A 414 -2.42 28.40 27.60
N GLU A 415 -3.40 27.96 28.39
CA GLU A 415 -3.41 28.16 29.84
C GLU A 415 -2.21 27.49 30.52
N ALA A 416 -1.85 26.25 30.12
CA ALA A 416 -0.68 25.54 30.62
C ALA A 416 0.63 26.28 30.26
N TYR A 417 0.72 26.86 29.07
CA TYR A 417 1.86 27.67 28.65
C TYR A 417 1.96 28.98 29.45
N ILE A 418 0.85 29.69 29.62
CA ILE A 418 0.81 30.94 30.41
C ILE A 418 1.10 30.64 31.88
N GLY A 419 0.61 29.53 32.42
CA GLY A 419 0.88 29.05 33.77
C GLY A 419 2.32 28.52 34.00
N GLY A 420 3.15 28.47 32.94
CA GLY A 420 4.55 27.97 33.04
C GLY A 420 4.68 26.45 33.14
N ALA A 421 3.60 25.70 32.97
CA ALA A 421 3.64 24.21 33.01
C ALA A 421 4.16 23.60 31.68
N VAL A 422 4.13 24.36 30.58
CA VAL A 422 4.57 23.95 29.25
C VAL A 422 5.47 25.02 28.66
N ASP A 423 6.59 24.66 28.06
CA ASP A 423 7.51 25.56 27.38
C ASP A 423 7.02 25.91 25.96
N LEU A 424 7.65 26.92 25.33
CA LEU A 424 7.27 27.40 24.01
C LEU A 424 7.46 26.32 22.93
N ASP A 425 8.47 25.46 23.06
CA ASP A 425 8.75 24.41 22.10
C ASP A 425 7.69 23.32 22.14
N THR A 426 7.28 22.91 23.32
CA THR A 426 6.17 21.99 23.55
C THR A 426 4.85 22.58 23.07
N LEU A 427 4.61 23.88 23.28
CA LEU A 427 3.42 24.58 22.77
C LEU A 427 3.38 24.50 21.23
N ILE A 428 4.45 24.91 20.55
CA ILE A 428 4.54 24.90 19.07
C ILE A 428 4.39 23.48 18.53
N TYR A 429 5.05 22.51 19.15
CA TYR A 429 4.93 21.10 18.80
C TYR A 429 3.47 20.63 18.86
N ASN A 430 2.75 20.87 19.96
CA ASN A 430 1.35 20.46 20.11
C ASN A 430 0.42 21.20 19.12
N LEU A 431 0.64 22.51 18.88
CA LEU A 431 -0.14 23.26 17.88
C LEU A 431 0.09 22.75 16.46
N ARG A 432 1.31 22.29 16.14
CA ARG A 432 1.64 21.70 14.86
C ARG A 432 0.99 20.32 14.70
N VAL A 433 1.11 19.47 15.73
CA VAL A 433 0.43 18.16 15.77
C VAL A 433 -1.09 18.33 15.66
N GLY A 434 -1.64 19.32 16.33
CA GLY A 434 -3.05 19.68 16.27
C GLY A 434 -3.50 20.42 15.01
N GLN A 435 -2.63 20.56 13.98
CA GLN A 435 -2.91 21.24 12.70
C GLN A 435 -3.46 22.69 12.88
N ARG A 436 -2.91 23.43 13.86
CA ARG A 436 -3.29 24.82 14.12
C ARG A 436 -2.23 25.84 13.65
N LEU A 437 -1.11 25.38 13.16
CA LEU A 437 -0.07 26.20 12.55
C LEU A 437 -0.07 26.04 11.02
N ASN A 438 0.39 27.07 10.32
CA ASN A 438 0.63 26.99 8.88
C ASN A 438 1.63 25.84 8.59
N PRO A 439 1.30 24.87 7.73
CA PRO A 439 2.20 23.77 7.39
C PRO A 439 3.53 24.21 6.76
N GLU A 440 3.55 25.38 6.10
CA GLU A 440 4.72 25.90 5.39
C GLU A 440 5.67 26.67 6.30
N SER A 441 5.26 27.09 7.53
CA SER A 441 6.11 27.81 8.47
C SER A 441 7.04 26.86 9.24
N THR A 442 8.28 27.26 9.44
CA THR A 442 9.23 26.54 10.30
C THR A 442 8.95 26.82 11.79
N ASP A 443 9.41 25.96 12.69
CA ASP A 443 9.24 26.17 14.14
C ASP A 443 9.99 27.41 14.60
N GLU A 444 11.16 27.73 13.98
CA GLU A 444 11.97 28.92 14.24
C GLU A 444 11.21 30.21 13.84
N GLU A 445 10.55 30.23 12.68
CA GLU A 445 9.77 31.36 12.22
C GLU A 445 8.57 31.61 13.15
N VAL A 446 7.86 30.55 13.57
CA VAL A 446 6.76 30.64 14.51
C VAL A 446 7.22 31.17 15.85
N LYS A 447 8.37 30.68 16.38
CA LYS A 447 8.99 31.21 17.60
C LYS A 447 9.31 32.68 17.51
N ALA A 448 9.96 33.09 16.44
CA ALA A 448 10.37 34.46 16.23
C ALA A 448 9.14 35.39 16.20
N GLU A 449 8.05 34.98 15.55
CA GLU A 449 6.82 35.75 15.47
C GLU A 449 6.10 35.84 16.83
N ILE A 450 6.01 34.72 17.57
CA ILE A 450 5.43 34.73 18.92
C ILE A 450 6.21 35.65 19.86
N LEU A 451 7.53 35.57 19.87
CA LEU A 451 8.40 36.42 20.70
C LEU A 451 8.26 37.89 20.32
N LYS A 452 8.21 38.21 19.03
CA LYS A 452 8.00 39.57 18.54
C LYS A 452 6.70 40.15 19.04
N ARG A 453 5.58 39.42 18.88
CA ARG A 453 4.27 39.85 19.37
C ARG A 453 4.22 40.00 20.88
N LYS A 454 4.88 39.09 21.64
CA LYS A 454 4.97 39.20 23.10
C LYS A 454 5.67 40.47 23.53
N ASN A 455 6.76 40.86 22.85
CA ASN A 455 7.49 42.10 23.10
C ASN A 455 6.66 43.33 22.76
N GLU A 456 5.95 43.32 21.63
CA GLU A 456 5.04 44.41 21.20
C GLU A 456 3.90 44.64 22.24
N ILE A 457 3.32 43.55 22.76
CA ILE A 457 2.28 43.65 23.83
C ILE A 457 2.90 44.18 25.14
N ALA A 458 4.09 43.75 25.51
CA ALA A 458 4.76 44.22 26.71
C ALA A 458 5.15 45.72 26.61
N GLU A 459 5.55 46.20 25.43
CA GLU A 459 5.82 47.61 25.18
C GLU A 459 4.51 48.44 25.17
N ALA A 460 3.45 47.92 24.63
CA ALA A 460 2.15 48.58 24.65
C ALA A 460 1.62 48.75 26.10
N ALA A 461 1.73 47.70 26.91
CA ALA A 461 1.33 47.74 28.33
C ALA A 461 2.18 48.73 29.16
N LYS A 462 3.47 48.88 28.83
CA LYS A 462 4.32 49.90 29.47
C LYS A 462 3.94 51.36 29.08
N LYS A 463 3.40 51.57 27.88
CA LYS A 463 2.92 52.86 27.42
C LYS A 463 1.56 53.24 28.02
N GLU A 464 0.70 52.28 28.31
CA GLU A 464 -0.60 52.54 28.96
C GLU A 464 -0.53 52.78 30.46
N ASN A 465 0.55 52.34 31.11
CA ASN A 465 0.74 52.54 32.57
C ASN A 465 2.12 53.14 32.85
N PRO A 466 2.32 54.50 32.64
CA PRO A 466 3.58 55.15 32.96
C PRO A 466 3.82 55.09 34.46
N GLN A 467 4.91 54.53 34.91
CA GLN A 467 5.33 54.55 36.30
C GLN A 467 5.37 56.01 36.81
N PRO A 468 4.87 56.30 38.05
CA PRO A 468 4.99 57.65 38.61
C PRO A 468 6.48 57.96 38.80
N GLN A 469 6.91 59.12 38.27
CA GLN A 469 8.28 59.61 38.48
C GLN A 469 8.56 59.79 39.98
N PRO A 470 9.72 59.47 40.50
CA PRO A 470 10.06 59.69 41.88
C PRO A 470 10.08 61.19 42.15
N ASN A 471 9.24 61.64 43.08
CA ASN A 471 9.22 63.02 43.60
C ASN A 471 10.60 63.43 44.08
N ASN A 472 11.23 64.36 43.40
CA ASN A 472 12.45 65.04 43.82
C ASN A 472 12.07 66.01 44.94
N PRO A 473 12.61 65.91 46.19
CA PRO A 473 12.30 66.89 47.24
C PRO A 473 12.92 68.23 46.89
N GLN A 474 12.08 69.29 46.84
CA GLN A 474 12.57 70.67 46.74
C GLN A 474 13.31 71.06 48.05
N PRO A 475 14.41 71.80 47.94
CA PRO A 475 15.11 72.30 49.13
C PRO A 475 14.30 73.42 49.80
N ASN A 476 14.06 73.28 51.07
CA ASN A 476 13.49 74.29 51.98
C ASN A 476 14.48 75.45 52.08
N THR A 477 14.15 76.59 51.52
CA THR A 477 14.74 77.88 51.89
C THR A 477 13.86 78.52 52.97
N SER A 478 14.30 78.34 54.21
CA SER A 478 13.87 79.20 55.32
C SER A 478 14.75 80.40 55.35
N GLU A 479 14.19 81.58 55.18
CA GLU A 479 14.78 82.85 55.74
C GLU A 479 13.62 83.69 56.32
N LYS A 480 13.84 83.96 57.64
CA LYS A 480 13.31 84.97 58.51
C LYS A 480 11.83 85.14 58.73
#